data_152f8bfd60ab4d823dd0e5ddd698adb2
#
_entry.id   152f8bfd60ab4d823dd0e5ddd698adb2
#
_cell.length_a   1.000
_cell.length_b   1.000
_cell.length_c   1.000
_cell.angle_alpha   90.00
_cell.angle_beta   90.00
_cell.angle_gamma   90.00
#
_symmetry.space_group_name_H-M   'P 1'
#
loop_
_entity.id
_entity.type
_entity.pdbx_description
1 polymer ?
#
loop_
_entity_poly.entity_id
_entity_poly.type
_entity_poly.pdbx_seq_one_letter_code
_entity_poly.pdbx_strand_id
1 'polypeptide(L)'
;GKGIFVTGTGTDIGKTYVTALILKKLREASVNAGYYKAALSGAYRNADKLVPGDAAYVTSISGLPVSPEQLVSYIYEPAVSPHLAAQLEKRPVDMKKIQSDFHHIATQFDVVVAEGSGGIICPLRMDSSPIMLTDVIQTLHLPILIVAHAGLGTINSTVLTAAYAKQHNITVNGIILNQYDSNNLMHRDNKKQIEHLTGIPVVACVKSNETELSVSAELLLHLCNDIS
;
A
#
# COMPACT_ATOMS: atom_id res chain seq x y z
N GLY A 1 16.02 -9.89 -3.07
CA GLY A 1 14.85 -9.64 -2.23
C GLY A 1 13.56 -9.74 -3.01
N LYS A 2 12.45 -9.78 -2.30
CA LYS A 2 11.11 -9.82 -2.87
C LYS A 2 10.32 -8.56 -2.50
N GLY A 3 9.31 -8.22 -3.29
CA GLY A 3 8.49 -7.06 -2.99
C GLY A 3 7.05 -7.19 -3.47
N ILE A 4 6.18 -6.41 -2.82
CA ILE A 4 4.78 -6.25 -3.18
C ILE A 4 4.34 -4.83 -2.89
N PHE A 5 3.42 -4.31 -3.69
CA PHE A 5 2.89 -2.96 -3.52
C PHE A 5 1.42 -3.01 -3.06
N VAL A 6 1.11 -2.39 -1.94
CA VAL A 6 -0.26 -2.29 -1.42
C VAL A 6 -0.88 -0.99 -1.91
N THR A 7 -1.93 -1.11 -2.71
CA THR A 7 -2.78 0.02 -3.11
C THR A 7 -4.18 -0.15 -2.57
N GLY A 8 -5.03 0.84 -2.74
CA GLY A 8 -6.40 0.79 -2.28
C GLY A 8 -7.39 1.27 -3.31
N THR A 9 -8.66 0.99 -3.07
CA THR A 9 -9.77 1.49 -3.89
C THR A 9 -10.10 2.97 -3.62
N GLY A 10 -9.48 3.56 -2.60
CA GLY A 10 -9.67 4.96 -2.22
C GLY A 10 -8.90 5.34 -0.96
N THR A 11 -9.21 6.50 -0.44
CA THR A 11 -8.71 7.00 0.84
C THR A 11 -9.55 6.42 1.99
N ASP A 12 -8.96 6.27 3.17
CA ASP A 12 -9.62 5.81 4.41
C ASP A 12 -10.29 4.41 4.36
N ILE A 13 -9.84 3.56 3.44
CA ILE A 13 -10.31 2.17 3.33
C ILE A 13 -9.52 1.20 4.23
N GLY A 14 -8.57 1.69 5.00
CA GLY A 14 -7.73 0.89 5.90
C GLY A 14 -6.47 0.29 5.26
N LYS A 15 -5.97 0.90 4.20
CA LYS A 15 -4.75 0.45 3.51
C LYS A 15 -3.55 0.33 4.46
N THR A 16 -3.27 1.36 5.25
CA THR A 16 -2.16 1.37 6.22
C THR A 16 -2.35 0.34 7.33
N TYR A 17 -3.58 0.19 7.81
CA TYR A 17 -3.92 -0.84 8.80
C TYR A 17 -3.64 -2.25 8.27
N VAL A 18 -4.09 -2.57 7.06
CA VAL A 18 -3.84 -3.87 6.43
C VAL A 18 -2.36 -4.08 6.13
N THR A 19 -1.66 -3.04 5.65
CA THR A 19 -0.21 -3.08 5.42
C THR A 19 0.56 -3.42 6.70
N ALA A 20 0.18 -2.81 7.82
CA ALA A 20 0.77 -3.10 9.12
C ALA A 20 0.56 -4.56 9.55
N LEU A 21 -0.63 -5.12 9.31
CA LEU A 21 -0.91 -6.54 9.60
C LEU A 21 -0.11 -7.48 8.69
N ILE A 22 0.06 -7.16 7.41
CA ILE A 22 0.90 -7.92 6.49
C ILE A 22 2.34 -7.96 7.00
N LEU A 23 2.89 -6.79 7.31
CA LEU A 23 4.27 -6.69 7.78
C LEU A 23 4.47 -7.39 9.12
N LYS A 24 3.53 -7.21 10.07
CA LYS A 24 3.52 -7.92 11.35
C LYS A 24 3.57 -9.44 11.14
N LYS A 25 2.70 -9.97 10.29
CA LYS A 25 2.62 -11.41 10.00
C LYS A 25 3.92 -11.98 9.44
N LEU A 26 4.55 -11.27 8.50
CA LEU A 26 5.83 -11.67 7.94
C LEU A 26 6.93 -11.68 9.02
N ARG A 27 7.01 -10.64 9.82
CA ARG A 27 8.05 -10.50 10.86
C ARG A 27 7.89 -11.49 11.99
N GLU A 28 6.66 -11.79 12.43
CA GLU A 28 6.37 -12.83 13.43
C GLU A 28 6.75 -14.24 12.92
N ALA A 29 6.73 -14.45 11.61
CA ALA A 29 7.24 -15.66 10.97
C ALA A 29 8.77 -15.63 10.73
N SER A 30 9.49 -14.70 11.37
CA SER A 30 10.95 -14.53 11.26
C SER A 30 11.43 -14.15 9.85
N VAL A 31 10.55 -13.59 9.01
CA VAL A 31 10.94 -13.02 7.73
C VAL A 31 11.52 -11.62 7.98
N ASN A 32 12.69 -11.33 7.44
CA ASN A 32 13.28 -10.00 7.48
C ASN A 32 12.54 -9.07 6.50
N ALA A 33 11.37 -8.59 6.92
CA ALA A 33 10.48 -7.78 6.11
C ALA A 33 10.52 -6.30 6.53
N GLY A 34 10.58 -5.41 5.53
CA GLY A 34 10.60 -3.97 5.67
C GLY A 34 9.42 -3.29 4.97
N TYR A 35 9.30 -1.99 5.19
CA TYR A 35 8.24 -1.13 4.65
C TYR A 35 8.84 -0.01 3.81
N TYR A 36 8.10 0.44 2.80
CA TYR A 36 8.46 1.60 2.00
C TYR A 36 7.23 2.40 1.55
N LYS A 37 7.36 3.72 1.48
CA LYS A 37 6.34 4.62 0.92
C LYS A 37 7.01 5.73 0.11
N ALA A 38 6.60 5.89 -1.15
CA ALA A 38 7.22 6.87 -2.05
C ALA A 38 6.93 8.32 -1.64
N ALA A 39 5.69 8.63 -1.27
CA ALA A 39 5.27 9.94 -0.83
C ALA A 39 4.15 9.85 0.21
N LEU A 40 4.21 10.72 1.21
CA LEU A 40 3.22 10.86 2.25
C LEU A 40 2.89 12.33 2.46
N SER A 41 1.62 12.67 2.42
CA SER A 41 1.08 13.99 2.79
C SER A 41 0.31 13.89 4.11
N GLY A 42 0.15 15.02 4.81
CA GLY A 42 -0.50 15.07 6.11
C GLY A 42 0.36 14.53 7.25
N ALA A 43 1.69 14.64 7.14
CA ALA A 43 2.58 14.34 8.24
C ALA A 43 2.33 15.32 9.41
N TYR A 44 2.46 14.84 10.64
CA TYR A 44 2.24 15.67 11.82
C TYR A 44 3.56 16.05 12.50
N ARG A 45 3.54 17.18 13.21
CA ARG A 45 4.71 17.61 13.99
C ARG A 45 4.67 17.02 15.40
N ASN A 46 5.82 16.47 15.79
CA ASN A 46 6.11 16.10 17.18
C ASN A 46 7.40 16.83 17.58
N ALA A 47 7.27 17.87 18.40
CA ALA A 47 8.32 18.87 18.63
C ALA A 47 8.81 19.46 17.29
N ASP A 48 10.10 19.41 17.00
CA ASP A 48 10.68 19.95 15.76
C ASP A 48 10.75 18.93 14.60
N LYS A 49 10.25 17.70 14.84
CA LYS A 49 10.30 16.62 13.84
C LYS A 49 8.97 16.46 13.11
N LEU A 50 9.06 16.26 11.81
CA LEU A 50 7.93 15.89 10.97
C LEU A 50 7.81 14.36 10.95
N VAL A 51 6.67 13.82 11.41
CA VAL A 51 6.44 12.39 11.55
C VAL A 51 5.50 11.91 10.45
N PRO A 52 5.92 10.94 9.61
CA PRO A 52 5.06 10.31 8.63
C PRO A 52 4.13 9.29 9.32
N GLY A 53 2.86 9.68 9.53
CA GLY A 53 1.91 8.94 10.34
C GLY A 53 1.71 7.48 9.91
N ASP A 54 1.58 7.23 8.60
CA ASP A 54 1.42 5.87 8.07
C ASP A 54 2.62 4.97 8.41
N ALA A 55 3.84 5.46 8.16
CA ALA A 55 5.06 4.73 8.48
C ALA A 55 5.22 4.53 9.99
N ALA A 56 4.89 5.54 10.80
CA ALA A 56 4.92 5.43 12.26
C ALA A 56 3.94 4.36 12.77
N TYR A 57 2.74 4.31 12.20
CA TYR A 57 1.75 3.28 12.53
C TYR A 57 2.25 1.89 12.15
N VAL A 58 2.73 1.71 10.92
CA VAL A 58 3.22 0.42 10.42
C VAL A 58 4.42 -0.08 11.25
N THR A 59 5.39 0.77 11.55
CA THR A 59 6.55 0.39 12.38
C THR A 59 6.16 0.00 13.79
N SER A 60 5.22 0.73 14.38
CA SER A 60 4.70 0.43 15.74
C SER A 60 4.01 -0.92 15.82
N ILE A 61 3.08 -1.20 14.88
CA ILE A 61 2.28 -2.44 14.89
C ILE A 61 3.12 -3.66 14.51
N SER A 62 4.04 -3.52 13.55
CA SER A 62 4.86 -4.65 13.06
C SER A 62 6.13 -4.91 13.87
N GLY A 63 6.48 -4.02 14.80
CA GLY A 63 7.73 -4.11 15.53
C GLY A 63 8.97 -3.90 14.65
N LEU A 64 8.85 -3.16 13.54
CA LEU A 64 9.97 -2.84 12.66
C LEU A 64 10.92 -1.84 13.35
N PRO A 65 12.18 -2.20 13.64
CA PRO A 65 13.10 -1.38 14.44
C PRO A 65 13.83 -0.33 13.57
N VAL A 66 13.07 0.44 12.79
CA VAL A 66 13.59 1.49 11.89
C VAL A 66 12.77 2.76 12.12
N SER A 67 13.43 3.90 12.12
CA SER A 67 12.75 5.19 12.23
C SER A 67 11.80 5.43 11.05
N PRO A 68 10.54 5.81 11.29
CA PRO A 68 9.54 5.94 10.24
C PRO A 68 9.96 6.85 9.08
N GLU A 69 10.67 7.92 9.37
CA GLU A 69 11.14 8.90 8.38
C GLU A 69 12.16 8.31 7.39
N GLN A 70 12.85 7.23 7.75
CA GLN A 70 13.81 6.54 6.87
C GLN A 70 13.12 5.64 5.82
N LEU A 71 11.83 5.40 5.99
CA LEU A 71 11.02 4.50 5.17
C LEU A 71 10.17 5.22 4.12
N VAL A 72 10.26 6.56 4.07
CA VAL A 72 9.44 7.41 3.20
C VAL A 72 10.34 8.37 2.42
N SER A 73 10.24 8.35 1.09
CA SER A 73 11.08 9.22 0.25
C SER A 73 10.70 10.69 0.35
N TYR A 74 9.41 10.99 0.36
CA TYR A 74 8.90 12.37 0.44
C TYR A 74 7.84 12.48 1.52
N ILE A 75 8.13 13.30 2.52
CA ILE A 75 7.25 13.57 3.66
C ILE A 75 6.79 15.03 3.56
N TYR A 76 5.48 15.24 3.42
CA TYR A 76 4.84 16.54 3.32
C TYR A 76 3.91 16.80 4.49
N GLU A 77 3.92 18.01 5.02
CA GLU A 77 3.04 18.43 6.13
C GLU A 77 1.59 18.70 5.68
N PRO A 78 1.33 19.37 4.53
CA PRO A 78 -0.04 19.63 4.12
C PRO A 78 -0.86 18.35 3.92
N ALA A 79 -2.06 18.30 4.54
CA ALA A 79 -2.98 17.18 4.46
C ALA A 79 -3.88 17.29 3.20
N VAL A 80 -3.26 17.19 2.04
CA VAL A 80 -3.87 17.24 0.71
C VAL A 80 -3.28 16.13 -0.16
N SER A 81 -3.73 16.00 -1.40
CA SER A 81 -3.13 15.04 -2.32
C SER A 81 -1.62 15.25 -2.48
N PRO A 82 -0.81 14.19 -2.69
CA PRO A 82 0.65 14.30 -2.70
C PRO A 82 1.20 15.33 -3.68
N HIS A 83 0.65 15.41 -4.90
CA HIS A 83 1.11 16.39 -5.89
C HIS A 83 0.88 17.85 -5.42
N LEU A 84 -0.26 18.10 -4.78
CA LEU A 84 -0.56 19.43 -4.26
C LEU A 84 0.32 19.78 -3.05
N ALA A 85 0.53 18.83 -2.15
CA ALA A 85 1.46 19.01 -1.03
C ALA A 85 2.88 19.33 -1.52
N ALA A 86 3.35 18.60 -2.54
CA ALA A 86 4.65 18.84 -3.17
C ALA A 86 4.75 20.24 -3.81
N GLN A 87 3.67 20.71 -4.45
CA GLN A 87 3.58 22.07 -5.00
C GLN A 87 3.65 23.13 -3.90
N LEU A 88 2.85 22.98 -2.85
CA LEU A 88 2.80 23.92 -1.71
C LEU A 88 4.16 24.05 -1.02
N GLU A 89 4.87 22.92 -0.86
CA GLU A 89 6.22 22.92 -0.26
C GLU A 89 7.35 23.17 -1.28
N LYS A 90 7.05 23.34 -2.55
CA LYS A 90 8.03 23.50 -3.64
C LYS A 90 9.09 22.41 -3.68
N ARG A 91 8.70 21.20 -3.37
CA ARG A 91 9.53 19.98 -3.36
C ARG A 91 8.91 18.88 -4.22
N PRO A 92 8.95 18.99 -5.55
CA PRO A 92 8.37 17.97 -6.43
C PRO A 92 9.07 16.61 -6.27
N VAL A 93 8.31 15.54 -6.41
CA VAL A 93 8.88 14.19 -6.41
C VAL A 93 9.77 13.97 -7.64
N ASP A 94 10.83 13.17 -7.45
CA ASP A 94 11.73 12.73 -8.51
C ASP A 94 11.77 11.20 -8.51
N MET A 95 11.52 10.60 -9.68
CA MET A 95 11.49 9.15 -9.83
C MET A 95 12.84 8.50 -9.51
N LYS A 96 13.95 9.16 -9.86
CA LYS A 96 15.29 8.63 -9.55
C LYS A 96 15.53 8.52 -8.03
N LYS A 97 15.05 9.52 -7.27
CA LYS A 97 15.12 9.46 -5.80
C LYS A 97 14.25 8.33 -5.27
N ILE A 98 13.01 8.18 -5.76
CA ILE A 98 12.11 7.09 -5.36
C ILE A 98 12.75 5.73 -5.60
N GLN A 99 13.33 5.52 -6.79
CA GLN A 99 14.03 4.28 -7.12
C GLN A 99 15.24 4.04 -6.20
N SER A 100 16.09 5.05 -6.02
CA SER A 100 17.29 4.95 -5.19
C SER A 100 16.95 4.62 -3.73
N ASP A 101 15.97 5.31 -3.17
CA ASP A 101 15.54 5.08 -1.78
C ASP A 101 14.93 3.68 -1.61
N PHE A 102 14.06 3.26 -2.56
CA PHE A 102 13.50 1.92 -2.54
C PHE A 102 14.57 0.84 -2.60
N HIS A 103 15.52 0.95 -3.55
CA HIS A 103 16.61 -0.01 -3.66
C HIS A 103 17.49 -0.03 -2.40
N HIS A 104 17.77 1.14 -1.81
CA HIS A 104 18.51 1.21 -0.55
C HIS A 104 17.79 0.43 0.57
N ILE A 105 16.47 0.59 0.70
CA ILE A 105 15.66 -0.18 1.65
C ILE A 105 15.68 -1.68 1.29
N ALA A 106 15.55 -2.02 0.00
CA ALA A 106 15.57 -3.41 -0.46
C ALA A 106 16.90 -4.13 -0.20
N THR A 107 18.01 -3.41 -0.01
CA THR A 107 19.27 -4.03 0.41
C THR A 107 19.30 -4.44 1.89
N GLN A 108 18.39 -3.92 2.71
CA GLN A 108 18.33 -4.16 4.16
C GLN A 108 17.34 -5.27 4.53
N PHE A 109 16.41 -5.61 3.62
CA PHE A 109 15.32 -6.54 3.88
C PHE A 109 15.21 -7.60 2.78
N ASP A 110 14.79 -8.80 3.17
CA ASP A 110 14.52 -9.88 2.23
C ASP A 110 13.18 -9.69 1.51
N VAL A 111 12.25 -9.00 2.17
CA VAL A 111 10.94 -8.65 1.61
C VAL A 111 10.64 -7.18 1.89
N VAL A 112 10.16 -6.44 0.89
CA VAL A 112 9.69 -5.06 1.06
C VAL A 112 8.21 -4.97 0.72
N VAL A 113 7.43 -4.49 1.67
CA VAL A 113 6.02 -4.13 1.47
C VAL A 113 5.96 -2.63 1.21
N ALA A 114 5.74 -2.24 -0.05
CA ALA A 114 5.55 -0.86 -0.42
C ALA A 114 4.08 -0.46 -0.30
N GLU A 115 3.79 0.77 0.11
CA GLU A 115 2.43 1.28 0.26
C GLU A 115 2.20 2.54 -0.59
N GLY A 116 1.07 2.57 -1.30
CA GLY A 116 0.64 3.74 -2.06
C GLY A 116 -0.05 4.82 -1.21
N SER A 117 -0.35 5.92 -1.85
CA SER A 117 -1.13 7.04 -1.29
C SER A 117 -2.46 7.12 -2.01
N GLY A 118 -3.56 7.30 -1.26
CA GLY A 118 -4.91 7.34 -1.84
C GLY A 118 -5.31 6.05 -2.57
N GLY A 119 -6.04 6.19 -3.68
CA GLY A 119 -6.34 5.09 -4.59
C GLY A 119 -5.25 4.87 -5.63
N ILE A 120 -5.49 3.93 -6.58
CA ILE A 120 -4.51 3.61 -7.63
C ILE A 120 -4.27 4.80 -8.57
N ILE A 121 -5.29 5.62 -8.82
CA ILE A 121 -5.15 6.88 -9.56
C ILE A 121 -4.78 7.97 -8.57
N CYS A 122 -3.50 8.13 -8.34
CA CYS A 122 -2.97 9.13 -7.43
C CYS A 122 -1.82 9.90 -8.10
N PRO A 123 -2.01 11.20 -8.41
CA PRO A 123 -0.93 12.02 -8.93
C PRO A 123 0.06 12.35 -7.82
N LEU A 124 1.35 12.14 -8.09
CA LEU A 124 2.45 12.51 -7.19
C LEU A 124 3.14 13.78 -7.66
N ARG A 125 3.13 14.05 -8.96
CA ARG A 125 3.67 15.26 -9.58
C ARG A 125 2.87 15.60 -10.84
N MET A 126 2.46 16.84 -11.00
CA MET A 126 1.59 17.29 -12.11
C MET A 126 2.09 18.60 -12.74
N ASP A 127 3.38 18.69 -13.01
CA ASP A 127 4.02 19.76 -13.77
C ASP A 127 4.44 19.28 -15.19
N SER A 128 5.48 19.85 -15.74
CA SER A 128 6.05 19.44 -17.04
C SER A 128 6.59 18.00 -17.08
N SER A 129 6.74 17.36 -15.92
CA SER A 129 7.22 15.98 -15.79
C SER A 129 6.28 15.20 -14.86
N PRO A 130 5.06 14.87 -15.30
CA PRO A 130 4.07 14.26 -14.44
C PRO A 130 4.49 12.85 -13.99
N ILE A 131 4.16 12.54 -12.74
CA ILE A 131 4.40 11.22 -12.14
C ILE A 131 3.11 10.79 -11.44
N MET A 132 2.57 9.65 -11.85
CA MET A 132 1.44 8.98 -11.22
C MET A 132 1.93 7.85 -10.32
N LEU A 133 1.09 7.42 -9.39
CA LEU A 133 1.40 6.24 -8.55
C LEU A 133 1.66 4.99 -9.40
N THR A 134 0.93 4.83 -10.51
CA THR A 134 1.16 3.73 -11.45
C THR A 134 2.54 3.75 -12.09
N ASP A 135 3.12 4.93 -12.33
CA ASP A 135 4.49 5.05 -12.84
C ASP A 135 5.51 4.55 -11.81
N VAL A 136 5.26 4.81 -10.51
CA VAL A 136 6.09 4.27 -9.42
C VAL A 136 5.99 2.75 -9.37
N ILE A 137 4.78 2.19 -9.39
CA ILE A 137 4.56 0.74 -9.35
C ILE A 137 5.27 0.04 -10.51
N GLN A 138 5.12 0.58 -11.72
CA GLN A 138 5.76 0.07 -12.93
C GLN A 138 7.29 0.17 -12.84
N THR A 139 7.80 1.31 -12.38
CA THR A 139 9.25 1.55 -12.25
C THR A 139 9.91 0.64 -11.22
N LEU A 140 9.20 0.31 -10.14
CA LEU A 140 9.67 -0.63 -9.10
C LEU A 140 9.43 -2.11 -9.48
N HIS A 141 8.74 -2.38 -10.58
CA HIS A 141 8.40 -3.72 -11.07
C HIS A 141 7.68 -4.59 -10.03
N LEU A 142 6.83 -4.00 -9.19
CA LEU A 142 6.13 -4.70 -8.13
C LEU A 142 4.72 -5.12 -8.56
N PRO A 143 4.28 -6.33 -8.21
CA PRO A 143 2.87 -6.69 -8.29
C PRO A 143 2.11 -5.97 -7.17
N ILE A 144 0.78 -5.86 -7.32
CA ILE A 144 -0.03 -5.18 -6.31
C ILE A 144 -0.98 -6.10 -5.57
N LEU A 145 -1.27 -5.73 -4.31
CA LEU A 145 -2.45 -6.13 -3.56
C LEU A 145 -3.41 -4.94 -3.51
N ILE A 146 -4.68 -5.18 -3.77
CA ILE A 146 -5.73 -4.16 -3.68
C ILE A 146 -6.45 -4.33 -2.34
N VAL A 147 -6.40 -3.31 -1.50
CA VAL A 147 -7.22 -3.23 -0.29
C VAL A 147 -8.52 -2.49 -0.60
N ALA A 148 -9.64 -3.09 -0.24
CA ALA A 148 -10.97 -2.53 -0.40
C ALA A 148 -11.79 -2.76 0.87
N HIS A 149 -12.80 -1.92 1.14
CA HIS A 149 -13.78 -2.22 2.18
C HIS A 149 -14.78 -3.28 1.70
N ALA A 150 -15.45 -3.96 2.63
CA ALA A 150 -16.37 -5.05 2.30
C ALA A 150 -17.82 -4.59 2.03
N GLY A 151 -18.13 -3.33 2.32
CA GLY A 151 -19.48 -2.78 2.29
C GLY A 151 -20.01 -2.36 0.92
N LEU A 152 -21.14 -1.68 0.92
CA LEU A 152 -21.81 -1.20 -0.29
C LEU A 152 -20.90 -0.27 -1.12
N GLY A 153 -20.89 -0.48 -2.42
CA GLY A 153 -20.06 0.26 -3.37
C GLY A 153 -18.71 -0.39 -3.69
N THR A 154 -18.29 -1.41 -2.92
CA THR A 154 -16.98 -2.02 -3.10
C THR A 154 -16.85 -2.82 -4.40
N ILE A 155 -17.91 -3.42 -4.90
CA ILE A 155 -17.88 -4.14 -6.20
C ILE A 155 -17.42 -3.16 -7.28
N ASN A 156 -18.07 -2.02 -7.42
CA ASN A 156 -17.72 -1.00 -8.39
C ASN A 156 -16.28 -0.49 -8.24
N SER A 157 -15.92 -0.05 -7.04
CA SER A 157 -14.59 0.53 -6.79
C SER A 157 -13.46 -0.48 -6.96
N THR A 158 -13.66 -1.72 -6.56
CA THR A 158 -12.65 -2.77 -6.66
C THR A 158 -12.47 -3.23 -8.11
N VAL A 159 -13.56 -3.46 -8.83
CA VAL A 159 -13.50 -3.85 -10.25
C VAL A 159 -12.86 -2.75 -11.09
N LEU A 160 -13.21 -1.48 -10.87
CA LEU A 160 -12.58 -0.36 -11.57
C LEU A 160 -11.08 -0.25 -11.25
N THR A 161 -10.69 -0.44 -9.99
CA THR A 161 -9.26 -0.42 -9.60
C THR A 161 -8.48 -1.53 -10.29
N ALA A 162 -9.01 -2.76 -10.30
CA ALA A 162 -8.41 -3.89 -10.98
C ALA A 162 -8.32 -3.69 -12.50
N ALA A 163 -9.37 -3.15 -13.12
CA ALA A 163 -9.39 -2.85 -14.55
C ALA A 163 -8.35 -1.77 -14.92
N TYR A 164 -8.22 -0.74 -14.10
CA TYR A 164 -7.22 0.30 -14.30
C TYR A 164 -5.79 -0.24 -14.17
N ALA A 165 -5.53 -1.09 -13.16
CA ALA A 165 -4.25 -1.77 -13.03
C ALA A 165 -3.90 -2.58 -14.27
N LYS A 166 -4.85 -3.38 -14.77
CA LYS A 166 -4.69 -4.18 -15.99
C LYS A 166 -4.38 -3.32 -17.22
N GLN A 167 -5.08 -2.18 -17.36
CA GLN A 167 -4.84 -1.24 -18.46
C GLN A 167 -3.41 -0.68 -18.45
N HIS A 168 -2.81 -0.55 -17.27
CA HIS A 168 -1.42 -0.11 -17.07
C HIS A 168 -0.41 -1.25 -17.01
N ASN A 169 -0.78 -2.48 -17.39
CA ASN A 169 0.07 -3.68 -17.33
C ASN A 169 0.65 -3.94 -15.92
N ILE A 170 -0.11 -3.61 -14.89
CA ILE A 170 0.24 -3.89 -13.49
C ILE A 170 -0.43 -5.19 -13.07
N THR A 171 0.37 -6.14 -12.59
CA THR A 171 -0.12 -7.43 -12.10
C THR A 171 -0.79 -7.27 -10.75
N VAL A 172 -2.03 -7.77 -10.63
CA VAL A 172 -2.76 -7.81 -9.36
C VAL A 172 -2.72 -9.24 -8.82
N ASN A 173 -1.98 -9.46 -7.74
CA ASN A 173 -1.81 -10.80 -7.16
C ASN A 173 -2.87 -11.17 -6.12
N GLY A 174 -3.67 -10.21 -5.69
CA GLY A 174 -4.76 -10.48 -4.76
C GLY A 174 -5.53 -9.23 -4.33
N ILE A 175 -6.66 -9.48 -3.70
CA ILE A 175 -7.52 -8.47 -3.10
C ILE A 175 -7.67 -8.81 -1.62
N ILE A 176 -7.66 -7.80 -0.76
CA ILE A 176 -7.95 -7.92 0.67
C ILE A 176 -9.16 -7.07 0.99
N LEU A 177 -10.20 -7.70 1.55
CA LEU A 177 -11.39 -7.01 2.00
C LEU A 177 -11.25 -6.65 3.49
N ASN A 178 -11.26 -5.35 3.77
CA ASN A 178 -11.20 -4.80 5.12
C ASN A 178 -12.61 -4.54 5.68
N GLN A 179 -12.74 -4.54 7.00
CA GLN A 179 -14.03 -4.40 7.71
C GLN A 179 -15.06 -5.45 7.27
N TYR A 180 -14.58 -6.67 7.04
CA TYR A 180 -15.39 -7.79 6.59
C TYR A 180 -16.06 -8.49 7.78
N ASP A 181 -17.38 -8.65 7.69
CA ASP A 181 -18.17 -9.47 8.61
C ASP A 181 -18.72 -10.68 7.85
N SER A 182 -18.28 -11.88 8.24
CA SER A 182 -18.73 -13.15 7.64
C SER A 182 -20.22 -13.46 7.88
N ASN A 183 -20.86 -12.82 8.86
CA ASN A 183 -22.29 -12.94 9.11
C ASN A 183 -23.12 -12.00 8.23
N ASN A 184 -22.50 -10.98 7.62
CA ASN A 184 -23.18 -10.05 6.74
C ASN A 184 -23.35 -10.64 5.33
N LEU A 185 -24.61 -10.80 4.91
CA LEU A 185 -24.94 -11.35 3.58
C LEU A 185 -24.31 -10.52 2.45
N MET A 186 -24.39 -9.18 2.53
CA MET A 186 -23.84 -8.29 1.50
C MET A 186 -22.32 -8.42 1.41
N HIS A 187 -21.59 -8.54 2.51
CA HIS A 187 -20.13 -8.73 2.48
C HIS A 187 -19.73 -10.05 1.80
N ARG A 188 -20.45 -11.13 2.07
CA ARG A 188 -20.21 -12.42 1.41
C ARG A 188 -20.50 -12.36 -0.08
N ASP A 189 -21.60 -11.74 -0.47
CA ASP A 189 -21.96 -11.58 -1.88
C ASP A 189 -20.97 -10.64 -2.59
N ASN A 190 -20.61 -9.50 -2.01
CA ASN A 190 -19.60 -8.60 -2.55
C ASN A 190 -18.28 -9.32 -2.84
N LYS A 191 -17.79 -10.14 -1.90
CA LYS A 191 -16.60 -10.96 -2.08
C LYS A 191 -16.72 -11.85 -3.31
N LYS A 192 -17.82 -12.61 -3.41
CA LYS A 192 -18.11 -13.51 -4.53
C LYS A 192 -18.15 -12.78 -5.87
N GLN A 193 -18.85 -11.63 -5.92
CA GLN A 193 -18.99 -10.87 -7.16
C GLN A 193 -17.65 -10.24 -7.58
N ILE A 194 -16.85 -9.74 -6.65
CA ILE A 194 -15.51 -9.20 -6.93
C ILE A 194 -14.62 -10.29 -7.56
N GLU A 195 -14.57 -11.48 -6.97
CA GLU A 195 -13.79 -12.58 -7.50
C GLU A 195 -14.29 -13.00 -8.90
N HIS A 196 -15.60 -13.07 -9.09
CA HIS A 196 -16.21 -13.42 -10.38
C HIS A 196 -15.90 -12.41 -11.47
N LEU A 197 -16.06 -11.12 -11.18
CA LEU A 197 -15.89 -10.05 -12.17
C LEU A 197 -14.43 -9.74 -12.49
N THR A 198 -13.53 -9.92 -11.55
CA THR A 198 -12.10 -9.61 -11.72
C THR A 198 -11.27 -10.83 -12.12
N GLY A 199 -11.69 -12.04 -11.74
CA GLY A 199 -10.86 -13.23 -11.81
C GLY A 199 -9.69 -13.24 -10.83
N ILE A 200 -9.66 -12.29 -9.89
CA ILE A 200 -8.58 -12.13 -8.90
C ILE A 200 -9.07 -12.66 -7.55
N PRO A 201 -8.28 -13.50 -6.86
CA PRO A 201 -8.71 -14.04 -5.57
C PRO A 201 -8.74 -12.97 -4.48
N VAL A 202 -9.74 -13.04 -3.61
CA VAL A 202 -9.73 -12.36 -2.32
C VAL A 202 -8.91 -13.23 -1.36
N VAL A 203 -7.66 -12.86 -1.17
CA VAL A 203 -6.67 -13.66 -0.43
C VAL A 203 -6.81 -13.55 1.08
N ALA A 204 -7.45 -12.47 1.57
CA ALA A 204 -7.76 -12.28 2.98
C ALA A 204 -9.00 -11.42 3.17
N CYS A 205 -9.70 -11.68 4.28
CA CYS A 205 -10.77 -10.84 4.80
C CYS A 205 -10.39 -10.42 6.23
N VAL A 206 -10.38 -9.12 6.50
CA VAL A 206 -9.98 -8.54 7.77
C VAL A 206 -11.19 -7.97 8.48
N LYS A 207 -11.46 -8.44 9.70
CA LYS A 207 -12.55 -7.92 10.54
C LYS A 207 -12.17 -6.56 11.12
N SER A 208 -13.18 -5.80 11.55
CA SER A 208 -12.93 -4.58 12.31
C SER A 208 -12.17 -4.90 13.61
N ASN A 209 -11.14 -4.11 13.91
CA ASN A 209 -10.28 -4.25 15.09
C ASN A 209 -9.48 -5.57 15.15
N GLU A 210 -9.32 -6.29 14.05
CA GLU A 210 -8.48 -7.48 13.99
C GLU A 210 -7.00 -7.09 14.17
N THR A 211 -6.29 -7.86 14.99
CA THR A 211 -4.88 -7.59 15.32
C THR A 211 -3.92 -8.51 14.57
N GLU A 212 -4.46 -9.48 13.84
CA GLU A 212 -3.69 -10.46 13.07
C GLU A 212 -4.34 -10.73 11.73
N LEU A 213 -3.52 -11.02 10.73
CA LEU A 213 -3.99 -11.38 9.41
C LEU A 213 -4.21 -12.89 9.32
N SER A 214 -5.42 -13.31 8.89
CA SER A 214 -5.83 -14.72 8.79
C SER A 214 -5.27 -15.43 7.55
N VAL A 215 -3.99 -15.19 7.23
CA VAL A 215 -3.26 -15.87 6.14
C VAL A 215 -1.87 -16.27 6.62
N SER A 216 -1.27 -17.27 5.97
CA SER A 216 0.09 -17.66 6.29
C SER A 216 1.12 -16.68 5.72
N ALA A 217 2.28 -16.58 6.37
CA ALA A 217 3.41 -15.83 5.83
C ALA A 217 3.88 -16.41 4.48
N GLU A 218 3.79 -17.72 4.31
CA GLU A 218 4.12 -18.41 3.06
C GLU A 218 3.25 -17.95 1.90
N LEU A 219 1.92 -17.80 2.10
CA LEU A 219 1.05 -17.23 1.09
C LEU A 219 1.45 -15.79 0.74
N LEU A 220 1.74 -14.96 1.75
CA LEU A 220 2.18 -13.59 1.51
C LEU A 220 3.48 -13.52 0.70
N LEU A 221 4.44 -14.40 0.99
CA LEU A 221 5.68 -14.52 0.22
C LEU A 221 5.45 -14.96 -1.23
N HIS A 222 4.47 -15.84 -1.44
CA HIS A 222 4.08 -16.28 -2.78
C HIS A 222 3.46 -15.17 -3.62
N LEU A 223 2.81 -14.19 -2.98
CA LEU A 223 2.22 -13.03 -3.66
C LEU A 223 3.27 -11.96 -4.05
N CYS A 224 4.50 -12.06 -3.54
CA CYS A 224 5.59 -11.13 -3.86
C CYS A 224 6.36 -11.59 -5.09
N ASN A 225 6.89 -10.62 -5.85
CA ASN A 225 7.84 -10.88 -6.94
C ASN A 225 9.28 -10.52 -6.51
N ASP A 226 10.25 -11.05 -7.23
CA ASP A 226 11.64 -10.67 -7.05
C ASP A 226 11.85 -9.19 -7.41
N ILE A 227 12.62 -8.49 -6.59
CA ILE A 227 13.04 -7.11 -6.84
C ILE A 227 14.24 -7.16 -7.76
N SER A 228 14.09 -6.56 -8.94
CA SER A 228 15.12 -6.47 -9.99
C SER A 228 16.10 -5.32 -9.74
#